data_efd6a59fa7096f9f1773c1884c06e316
#
_entry.id   efd6a59fa7096f9f1773c1884c06e316
#
_cell.length_a   1.000
_cell.length_b   1.000
_cell.length_c   1.000
_cell.angle_alpha   90.00
_cell.angle_beta   90.00
_cell.angle_gamma   90.00
#
_symmetry.space_group_name_H-M   'P 1'
#
loop_
_entity.id
_entity.type
_entity.pdbx_description
1 polymer ?
#
loop_
_entity_poly.entity_id
_entity_poly.type
_entity_poly.pdbx_seq_one_letter_code
_entity_poly.pdbx_strand_id
1 'polypeptide(L)'
;MGTNSMHVAKTGLNAQQRRMQVIANNLANVNTTGFKRERVNFETLLYQVLRSSGEQTSADTNLTSAFSVGTGVRVVNADKLFSQGSIVSTDNALDLAVDGAGFFQVLLPDGRIGYTRNGTFSRNNEGALTTSSGFVIQPEVVIPEDAQEINVSSDGVVSVQLPGAVEQEEVGQIELAEFQNRNGLQPIGESFYVETTASGEAIIANPLEGSFGKLVQGALESSNVSVVKELVDMIETQRAYEVNSKAISSVDEMLRFISVSYTHLTLPTKRIV
;
A
#
# COMPACT_ATOMS: atom_id res chain seq x y z
N MET A 1 12.99 25.35 -24.85
CA MET A 1 13.73 24.40 -23.99
C MET A 1 13.40 24.55 -22.48
N GLY A 2 13.32 25.77 -21.95
CA GLY A 2 13.03 26.01 -20.53
C GLY A 2 11.71 25.43 -20.01
N THR A 3 10.65 25.42 -20.84
CA THR A 3 9.35 24.86 -20.47
C THR A 3 9.38 23.34 -20.26
N ASN A 4 10.18 22.60 -21.05
CA ASN A 4 10.30 21.15 -20.88
C ASN A 4 11.06 20.77 -19.60
N SER A 5 12.13 21.49 -19.26
CA SER A 5 12.85 21.25 -18.01
C SER A 5 11.99 21.55 -16.78
N MET A 6 11.19 22.60 -16.84
CA MET A 6 10.22 22.93 -15.78
C MET A 6 9.12 21.85 -15.65
N HIS A 7 8.64 21.31 -16.79
CA HIS A 7 7.66 20.23 -16.79
C HIS A 7 8.25 18.95 -16.16
N VAL A 8 9.46 18.55 -16.53
CA VAL A 8 10.14 17.39 -15.94
C VAL A 8 10.32 17.56 -14.43
N ALA A 9 10.79 18.71 -13.97
CA ALA A 9 10.96 18.99 -12.55
C ALA A 9 9.62 19.00 -11.80
N LYS A 10 8.53 19.52 -12.39
CA LYS A 10 7.18 19.48 -11.83
C LYS A 10 6.68 18.03 -11.67
N THR A 11 6.88 17.17 -12.68
CA THR A 11 6.50 15.75 -12.58
C THR A 11 7.28 15.05 -11.46
N GLY A 12 8.56 15.36 -11.31
CA GLY A 12 9.40 14.89 -10.22
C GLY A 12 8.89 15.34 -8.84
N LEU A 13 8.52 16.61 -8.68
CA LEU A 13 7.93 17.13 -7.44
C LEU A 13 6.64 16.40 -7.06
N ASN A 14 5.72 16.26 -8.01
CA ASN A 14 4.46 15.53 -7.78
C ASN A 14 4.71 14.07 -7.38
N ALA A 15 5.67 13.42 -8.02
CA ALA A 15 6.06 12.05 -7.71
C ALA A 15 6.62 11.93 -6.29
N GLN A 16 7.53 12.82 -5.87
CA GLN A 16 8.08 12.84 -4.51
C GLN A 16 7.03 13.20 -3.46
N GLN A 17 6.09 14.09 -3.78
CA GLN A 17 4.98 14.42 -2.89
C GLN A 17 4.09 13.19 -2.64
N ARG A 18 3.76 12.40 -3.67
CA ARG A 18 2.99 11.17 -3.51
C ARG A 18 3.75 10.12 -2.68
N ARG A 19 5.06 9.96 -2.93
CA ARG A 19 5.90 9.07 -2.13
C ARG A 19 5.90 9.50 -0.65
N MET A 20 6.02 10.79 -0.37
CA MET A 20 5.98 11.31 1.00
C MET A 20 4.65 11.03 1.69
N GLN A 21 3.51 11.16 0.97
CA GLN A 21 2.19 10.82 1.51
C GLN A 21 2.09 9.34 1.91
N VAL A 22 2.61 8.43 1.06
CA VAL A 22 2.59 6.99 1.35
C VAL A 22 3.51 6.66 2.53
N ILE A 23 4.72 7.23 2.59
CA ILE A 23 5.64 7.05 3.72
C ILE A 23 5.00 7.56 5.03
N ALA A 24 4.36 8.72 5.00
CA ALA A 24 3.66 9.26 6.17
C ALA A 24 2.51 8.35 6.63
N ASN A 25 1.74 7.80 5.68
CA ASN A 25 0.69 6.82 5.98
C ASN A 25 1.26 5.52 6.58
N ASN A 26 2.36 4.99 6.04
CA ASN A 26 3.04 3.82 6.60
C ASN A 26 3.49 4.09 8.04
N LEU A 27 4.12 5.24 8.28
CA LEU A 27 4.62 5.61 9.60
C LEU A 27 3.48 5.81 10.62
N ALA A 28 2.37 6.43 10.21
CA ALA A 28 1.20 6.60 11.05
C ALA A 28 0.59 5.25 11.48
N ASN A 29 0.67 4.23 10.61
CA ASN A 29 0.09 2.91 10.83
C ASN A 29 1.10 1.85 11.30
N VAL A 30 2.26 2.25 11.81
CA VAL A 30 3.28 1.28 12.29
C VAL A 30 2.79 0.43 13.45
N ASN A 31 1.92 0.97 14.32
CA ASN A 31 1.33 0.27 15.46
C ASN A 31 -0.05 -0.31 15.17
N THR A 32 -0.54 -0.20 13.94
CA THR A 32 -1.84 -0.74 13.54
C THR A 32 -1.73 -2.24 13.26
N THR A 33 -2.48 -3.06 13.98
CA THR A 33 -2.52 -4.51 13.83
C THR A 33 -2.94 -4.92 12.41
N GLY A 34 -2.22 -5.85 11.81
CA GLY A 34 -2.53 -6.36 10.46
C GLY A 34 -2.30 -5.34 9.32
N PHE A 35 -1.77 -4.15 9.61
CA PHE A 35 -1.48 -3.16 8.56
C PHE A 35 -0.38 -3.66 7.62
N LYS A 36 -0.57 -3.41 6.34
CA LYS A 36 0.39 -3.75 5.28
C LYS A 36 0.98 -2.49 4.67
N ARG A 37 2.31 -2.43 4.66
CA ARG A 37 3.11 -1.34 4.09
C ARG A 37 2.73 -1.08 2.64
N GLU A 38 2.62 0.18 2.26
CA GLU A 38 2.43 0.61 0.88
C GLU A 38 3.75 1.05 0.25
N ARG A 39 3.89 0.82 -1.05
CA ARG A 39 5.02 1.27 -1.86
C ARG A 39 4.53 1.90 -3.15
N VAL A 40 5.05 3.09 -3.46
CA VAL A 40 4.76 3.80 -4.71
C VAL A 40 5.64 3.26 -5.84
N ASN A 41 5.03 2.97 -6.98
CA ASN A 41 5.71 2.59 -8.21
C ASN A 41 5.73 3.76 -9.20
N PHE A 42 6.88 3.97 -9.82
CA PHE A 42 7.12 5.04 -10.76
C PHE A 42 7.42 4.48 -12.15
N GLU A 43 6.98 5.20 -13.18
CA GLU A 43 7.34 4.93 -14.56
C GLU A 43 7.85 6.21 -15.25
N THR A 44 8.75 6.02 -16.19
CA THR A 44 9.19 7.11 -17.06
C THR A 44 8.09 7.46 -18.06
N LEU A 45 7.93 8.74 -18.34
CA LEU A 45 7.10 9.21 -19.45
C LEU A 45 7.80 8.98 -20.79
N LEU A 46 7.04 9.12 -21.89
CA LEU A 46 7.56 8.95 -23.25
C LEU A 46 8.78 9.84 -23.49
N TYR A 47 9.74 9.33 -24.23
CA TYR A 47 10.89 10.10 -24.69
C TYR A 47 10.54 10.86 -25.98
N GLN A 48 10.90 12.12 -26.03
CA GLN A 48 10.84 12.91 -27.25
C GLN A 48 12.13 12.67 -28.06
N VAL A 49 12.00 12.02 -29.19
CA VAL A 49 13.12 11.81 -30.11
C VAL A 49 13.33 13.10 -30.92
N LEU A 50 14.46 13.76 -30.72
CA LEU A 50 14.84 14.96 -31.46
C LEU A 50 15.64 14.62 -32.73
N ARG A 51 16.40 13.52 -32.70
CA ARG A 51 17.10 12.96 -33.85
C ARG A 51 17.07 11.44 -33.77
N SER A 52 16.78 10.80 -34.88
CA SER A 52 16.76 9.34 -34.96
C SER A 52 18.14 8.77 -35.23
N SER A 53 18.44 7.60 -34.70
CA SER A 53 19.62 6.84 -35.09
C SER A 53 19.51 6.43 -36.56
N GLY A 54 20.61 6.55 -37.30
CA GLY A 54 20.61 6.27 -38.74
C GLY A 54 20.20 7.47 -39.62
N GLU A 55 19.85 8.64 -39.03
CA GLU A 55 19.57 9.84 -39.80
C GLU A 55 20.85 10.31 -40.50
N GLN A 56 20.73 10.61 -41.78
CA GLN A 56 21.85 11.00 -42.65
C GLN A 56 22.33 12.43 -42.30
N THR A 57 23.54 12.57 -41.84
CA THR A 57 24.16 13.86 -41.51
C THR A 57 24.96 14.45 -42.69
N SER A 58 25.39 13.62 -43.64
CA SER A 58 26.08 13.97 -44.88
C SER A 58 25.90 12.84 -45.88
N ALA A 59 26.32 13.04 -47.14
CA ALA A 59 26.19 12.07 -48.24
C ALA A 59 26.71 10.66 -47.87
N ASP A 60 27.73 10.58 -47.00
CA ASP A 60 28.42 9.33 -46.62
C ASP A 60 28.41 9.01 -45.10
N THR A 61 27.71 9.81 -44.24
CA THR A 61 27.76 9.62 -42.79
C THR A 61 26.38 9.60 -42.18
N ASN A 62 26.10 8.56 -41.38
CA ASN A 62 24.87 8.39 -40.61
C ASN A 62 25.14 8.58 -39.12
N LEU A 63 24.17 9.14 -38.40
CA LEU A 63 24.20 9.24 -36.93
C LEU A 63 24.23 7.84 -36.32
N THR A 64 25.21 7.56 -35.46
CA THR A 64 25.36 6.29 -34.75
C THR A 64 24.44 6.18 -33.55
N SER A 65 23.94 7.31 -32.97
CA SER A 65 23.05 7.32 -31.81
C SER A 65 21.90 8.31 -31.94
N ALA A 66 20.74 7.94 -31.43
CA ALA A 66 19.59 8.83 -31.33
C ALA A 66 19.80 9.89 -30.23
N PHE A 67 19.28 11.09 -30.45
CA PHE A 67 19.17 12.12 -29.42
C PHE A 67 17.72 12.19 -28.94
N SER A 68 17.44 11.64 -27.75
CA SER A 68 16.12 11.63 -27.12
C SER A 68 16.15 12.34 -25.78
N VAL A 69 15.08 13.06 -25.47
CA VAL A 69 14.90 13.79 -24.21
C VAL A 69 13.73 13.19 -23.45
N GLY A 70 13.97 12.83 -22.17
CA GLY A 70 12.91 12.35 -21.28
C GLY A 70 11.96 13.47 -20.91
N THR A 71 10.66 13.15 -20.80
CA THR A 71 9.60 14.12 -20.47
C THR A 71 9.19 14.08 -18.99
N GLY A 72 9.82 13.21 -18.18
CA GLY A 72 9.60 13.14 -16.74
C GLY A 72 9.15 11.77 -16.26
N VAL A 73 8.47 11.77 -15.11
CA VAL A 73 8.04 10.58 -14.36
C VAL A 73 6.55 10.68 -14.02
N ARG A 74 5.87 9.54 -13.95
CA ARG A 74 4.52 9.43 -13.38
C ARG A 74 4.47 8.39 -12.28
N VAL A 75 3.56 8.58 -11.34
CA VAL A 75 3.14 7.53 -10.39
C VAL A 75 2.11 6.66 -11.09
N VAL A 76 2.32 5.36 -11.06
CA VAL A 76 1.40 4.37 -11.66
C VAL A 76 0.40 3.91 -10.63
N ASN A 77 0.90 3.39 -9.52
CA ASN A 77 0.10 2.85 -8.43
C ASN A 77 0.85 2.93 -7.10
N ALA A 78 0.14 2.61 -6.03
CA ALA A 78 0.71 2.32 -4.72
C ALA A 78 0.30 0.90 -4.36
N ASP A 79 1.26 -0.03 -4.36
CA ASP A 79 1.03 -1.43 -4.05
C ASP A 79 1.17 -1.68 -2.56
N LYS A 80 0.29 -2.52 -2.01
CA LYS A 80 0.45 -3.06 -0.66
C LYS A 80 1.38 -4.27 -0.68
N LEU A 81 2.32 -4.30 0.24
CA LEU A 81 3.24 -5.42 0.43
C LEU A 81 2.65 -6.35 1.48
N PHE A 82 2.14 -7.50 1.04
CA PHE A 82 1.53 -8.51 1.91
C PHE A 82 2.55 -9.47 2.56
N SER A 83 3.80 -9.02 2.74
CA SER A 83 4.73 -9.76 3.59
C SER A 83 4.22 -9.79 5.04
N GLN A 84 4.49 -10.89 5.73
CA GLN A 84 4.08 -11.06 7.11
C GLN A 84 4.82 -10.10 8.02
N GLY A 85 4.08 -9.50 8.98
CA GLY A 85 4.62 -8.74 10.10
C GLY A 85 5.09 -9.66 11.22
N SER A 86 5.65 -9.08 12.28
CA SER A 86 5.99 -9.85 13.48
C SER A 86 4.74 -10.29 14.21
N ILE A 87 4.69 -11.53 14.65
CA ILE A 87 3.62 -12.03 15.53
C ILE A 87 4.01 -11.70 16.96
N VAL A 88 3.12 -11.00 17.66
CA VAL A 88 3.30 -10.55 19.04
C VAL A 88 2.25 -11.25 19.91
N SER A 89 2.69 -11.95 20.94
CA SER A 89 1.77 -12.59 21.91
C SER A 89 1.03 -11.52 22.72
N THR A 90 -0.26 -11.77 22.92
CA THR A 90 -1.15 -10.97 23.76
C THR A 90 -1.74 -11.86 24.86
N ASP A 91 -2.31 -11.25 25.90
CA ASP A 91 -2.95 -12.01 26.98
C ASP A 91 -4.44 -12.29 26.71
N ASN A 92 -4.95 -11.97 25.52
CA ASN A 92 -6.35 -12.14 25.15
C ASN A 92 -6.57 -13.41 24.31
N ALA A 93 -7.39 -14.32 24.80
CA ALA A 93 -7.69 -15.59 24.12
C ALA A 93 -8.44 -15.41 22.78
N LEU A 94 -9.09 -14.25 22.55
CA LEU A 94 -9.80 -13.95 21.31
C LEU A 94 -8.92 -13.26 20.26
N ASP A 95 -7.69 -12.92 20.60
CA ASP A 95 -6.73 -12.40 19.64
C ASP A 95 -6.15 -13.56 18.82
N LEU A 96 -6.29 -13.46 17.50
CA LEU A 96 -5.88 -14.50 16.56
C LEU A 96 -4.92 -13.95 15.52
N ALA A 97 -3.79 -14.60 15.34
CA ALA A 97 -2.87 -14.28 14.25
C ALA A 97 -2.85 -15.40 13.20
N VAL A 98 -2.73 -15.02 11.93
CA VAL A 98 -2.46 -15.96 10.85
C VAL A 98 -0.95 -16.02 10.63
N ASP A 99 -0.33 -17.16 10.91
CA ASP A 99 1.09 -17.40 10.61
C ASP A 99 1.20 -18.10 9.25
N GLY A 100 1.46 -17.31 8.22
CA GLY A 100 1.49 -17.71 6.82
C GLY A 100 0.51 -16.95 5.94
N ALA A 101 0.04 -17.61 4.87
CA ALA A 101 -0.90 -17.04 3.90
C ALA A 101 -2.35 -17.17 4.38
N GLY A 102 -3.21 -16.21 4.01
CA GLY A 102 -4.65 -16.22 4.30
C GLY A 102 -5.13 -14.90 4.92
N PHE A 103 -6.43 -14.65 4.86
CA PHE A 103 -7.11 -13.51 5.44
C PHE A 103 -8.34 -14.02 6.20
N PHE A 104 -8.66 -13.35 7.29
CA PHE A 104 -9.96 -13.55 7.94
C PHE A 104 -11.06 -12.95 7.08
N GLN A 105 -12.21 -13.59 7.09
CA GLN A 105 -13.41 -13.16 6.39
C GLN A 105 -14.39 -12.52 7.37
N VAL A 106 -14.94 -11.37 7.02
CA VAL A 106 -15.92 -10.66 7.85
C VAL A 106 -17.08 -10.17 6.98
N LEU A 107 -18.27 -10.17 7.53
CA LEU A 107 -19.46 -9.65 6.85
C LEU A 107 -19.54 -8.15 7.07
N LEU A 108 -19.45 -7.39 5.96
CA LEU A 108 -19.59 -5.93 5.97
C LEU A 108 -21.06 -5.50 6.00
N PRO A 109 -21.37 -4.27 6.44
CA PRO A 109 -22.76 -3.78 6.52
C PRO A 109 -23.47 -3.69 5.17
N ASP A 110 -22.72 -3.64 4.08
CA ASP A 110 -23.25 -3.62 2.71
C ASP A 110 -23.53 -5.04 2.15
N GLY A 111 -23.36 -6.08 2.96
CA GLY A 111 -23.57 -7.48 2.59
C GLY A 111 -22.42 -8.12 1.82
N ARG A 112 -21.32 -7.39 1.57
CA ARG A 112 -20.11 -7.96 0.95
C ARG A 112 -19.22 -8.60 2.01
N ILE A 113 -18.39 -9.54 1.58
CA ILE A 113 -17.35 -10.12 2.42
C ILE A 113 -16.14 -9.20 2.40
N GLY A 114 -15.69 -8.78 3.56
CA GLY A 114 -14.44 -8.08 3.76
C GLY A 114 -13.35 -9.03 4.23
N TYR A 115 -12.14 -8.78 3.82
CA TYR A 115 -10.96 -9.59 4.15
C TYR A 115 -10.01 -8.78 5.00
N THR A 116 -9.50 -9.36 6.09
CA THR A 116 -8.59 -8.65 7.00
C THR A 116 -7.49 -9.54 7.52
N ARG A 117 -6.36 -8.91 7.90
CA ARG A 117 -5.29 -9.54 8.69
C ARG A 117 -5.33 -9.12 10.15
N ASN A 118 -6.24 -8.21 10.49
CA ASN A 118 -6.44 -7.83 11.88
C ASN A 118 -7.22 -8.93 12.58
N GLY A 119 -6.62 -9.55 13.57
CA GLY A 119 -7.19 -10.63 14.36
C GLY A 119 -7.67 -10.18 15.75
N THR A 120 -7.89 -8.89 15.95
CA THR A 120 -8.45 -8.39 17.21
C THR A 120 -9.96 -8.64 17.20
N PHE A 121 -10.39 -9.77 17.78
CA PHE A 121 -11.78 -10.13 17.86
C PHE A 121 -12.34 -9.90 19.27
N SER A 122 -13.64 -9.70 19.32
CA SER A 122 -14.42 -9.59 20.55
C SER A 122 -15.73 -10.36 20.40
N ARG A 123 -16.37 -10.68 21.51
CA ARG A 123 -17.67 -11.32 21.53
C ARG A 123 -18.78 -10.27 21.63
N ASN A 124 -19.79 -10.35 20.77
CA ASN A 124 -20.96 -9.50 20.85
C ASN A 124 -22.00 -10.04 21.88
N ASN A 125 -23.13 -9.34 22.04
CA ASN A 125 -24.19 -9.77 22.98
C ASN A 125 -24.87 -11.07 22.58
N GLU A 126 -24.74 -11.51 21.35
CA GLU A 126 -25.31 -12.77 20.82
C GLU A 126 -24.31 -13.92 20.91
N GLY A 127 -23.10 -13.65 21.39
CA GLY A 127 -22.02 -14.62 21.47
C GLY A 127 -21.18 -14.74 20.19
N ALA A 128 -21.55 -14.07 19.11
CA ALA A 128 -20.80 -14.15 17.84
C ALA A 128 -19.46 -13.41 17.93
N LEU A 129 -18.43 -13.97 17.27
CA LEU A 129 -17.14 -13.34 17.12
C LEU A 129 -17.24 -12.16 16.13
N THR A 130 -16.85 -10.98 16.61
CA THR A 130 -16.88 -9.75 15.84
C THR A 130 -15.53 -9.04 15.88
N THR A 131 -15.26 -8.22 14.89
CA THR A 131 -14.14 -7.27 14.90
C THR A 131 -14.42 -6.12 15.86
N SER A 132 -13.42 -5.30 16.14
CA SER A 132 -13.57 -4.07 16.94
C SER A 132 -14.59 -3.08 16.37
N SER A 133 -14.86 -3.14 15.05
CA SER A 133 -15.90 -2.37 14.37
C SER A 133 -17.29 -3.01 14.41
N GLY A 134 -17.44 -4.18 15.03
CA GLY A 134 -18.72 -4.90 15.17
C GLY A 134 -19.09 -5.80 13.99
N PHE A 135 -18.20 -6.04 13.04
CA PHE A 135 -18.47 -6.93 11.90
C PHE A 135 -18.24 -8.38 12.27
N VAL A 136 -19.20 -9.24 11.92
CA VAL A 136 -19.19 -10.66 12.25
C VAL A 136 -18.21 -11.40 11.35
N ILE A 137 -17.42 -12.31 11.95
CA ILE A 137 -16.52 -13.20 11.20
C ILE A 137 -17.33 -14.23 10.39
N GLN A 138 -16.81 -14.64 9.26
CA GLN A 138 -17.41 -15.69 8.43
C GLN A 138 -16.43 -16.87 8.30
N PRO A 139 -16.88 -18.12 8.46
CA PRO A 139 -18.19 -18.57 8.95
C PRO A 139 -18.51 -18.05 10.36
N GLU A 140 -19.77 -17.80 10.63
CA GLU A 140 -20.22 -17.30 11.95
C GLU A 140 -19.91 -18.33 13.04
N VAL A 141 -19.15 -17.90 14.05
CA VAL A 141 -18.84 -18.71 15.24
C VAL A 141 -19.51 -18.06 16.44
N VAL A 142 -20.43 -18.78 17.06
CA VAL A 142 -21.21 -18.29 18.22
C VAL A 142 -20.71 -18.98 19.48
N ILE A 143 -20.12 -18.21 20.38
CA ILE A 143 -19.57 -18.67 21.65
C ILE A 143 -20.68 -18.57 22.71
N PRO A 144 -21.07 -19.66 23.40
CA PRO A 144 -22.05 -19.63 24.47
C PRO A 144 -21.65 -18.67 25.60
N GLU A 145 -22.65 -18.07 26.27
CA GLU A 145 -22.38 -17.13 27.36
C GLU A 145 -21.71 -17.81 28.57
N ASP A 146 -22.00 -19.07 28.77
CA ASP A 146 -21.49 -19.89 29.89
C ASP A 146 -20.06 -20.43 29.63
N ALA A 147 -19.42 -20.11 28.50
CA ALA A 147 -18.09 -20.58 28.18
C ALA A 147 -17.03 -20.03 29.16
N GLN A 148 -16.33 -20.94 29.86
CA GLN A 148 -15.29 -20.61 30.83
C GLN A 148 -13.93 -20.44 30.15
N GLU A 149 -13.63 -21.28 29.18
CA GLU A 149 -12.38 -21.24 28.42
C GLU A 149 -12.67 -21.40 26.93
N ILE A 150 -11.99 -20.60 26.13
CA ILE A 150 -12.08 -20.61 24.68
C ILE A 150 -10.72 -21.05 24.14
N ASN A 151 -10.70 -22.12 23.39
CA ASN A 151 -9.49 -22.64 22.77
C ASN A 151 -9.67 -22.65 21.25
N VAL A 152 -8.72 -22.04 20.53
CA VAL A 152 -8.68 -22.04 19.07
C VAL A 152 -7.48 -22.85 18.63
N SER A 153 -7.73 -23.96 17.96
CA SER A 153 -6.69 -24.83 17.45
C SER A 153 -6.00 -24.21 16.22
N SER A 154 -4.81 -24.71 15.91
CA SER A 154 -4.02 -24.22 14.75
C SER A 154 -4.69 -24.48 13.39
N ASP A 155 -5.65 -25.41 13.32
CA ASP A 155 -6.46 -25.74 12.15
C ASP A 155 -7.79 -24.95 12.07
N GLY A 156 -7.98 -23.99 13.00
CA GLY A 156 -9.13 -23.09 12.99
C GLY A 156 -10.35 -23.60 13.74
N VAL A 157 -10.30 -24.77 14.35
CA VAL A 157 -11.41 -25.29 15.17
C VAL A 157 -11.50 -24.51 16.48
N VAL A 158 -12.66 -23.92 16.72
CA VAL A 158 -12.98 -23.19 17.95
C VAL A 158 -13.72 -24.14 18.90
N SER A 159 -13.12 -24.42 20.04
CA SER A 159 -13.71 -25.26 21.10
C SER A 159 -13.86 -24.45 22.39
N VAL A 160 -14.90 -24.72 23.10
CA VAL A 160 -15.23 -24.07 24.37
C VAL A 160 -15.39 -25.10 25.49
N GLN A 161 -15.00 -24.71 26.69
CA GLN A 161 -15.27 -25.51 27.88
C GLN A 161 -16.44 -24.90 28.63
N LEU A 162 -17.52 -25.72 28.79
CA LEU A 162 -18.69 -25.34 29.56
C LEU A 162 -18.51 -25.72 31.04
N PRO A 163 -19.14 -24.97 31.95
CA PRO A 163 -19.11 -25.30 33.40
C PRO A 163 -19.72 -26.67 33.68
N GLY A 164 -18.90 -27.58 34.22
CA GLY A 164 -19.31 -28.95 34.53
C GLY A 164 -19.12 -30.00 33.44
N ALA A 165 -18.71 -29.60 32.24
CA ALA A 165 -18.27 -30.51 31.19
C ALA A 165 -16.77 -30.79 31.31
N VAL A 166 -16.39 -32.05 31.16
CA VAL A 166 -14.99 -32.50 31.15
C VAL A 166 -14.41 -32.42 29.72
N GLU A 167 -15.27 -32.56 28.75
CA GLU A 167 -14.88 -32.49 27.30
C GLU A 167 -15.15 -31.10 26.75
N GLN A 168 -14.29 -30.65 25.86
CA GLN A 168 -14.47 -29.42 25.12
C GLN A 168 -15.48 -29.64 23.99
N GLU A 169 -16.40 -28.71 23.82
CA GLU A 169 -17.40 -28.72 22.75
C GLU A 169 -16.92 -27.87 21.60
N GLU A 170 -16.94 -28.42 20.37
CA GLU A 170 -16.62 -27.66 19.15
C GLU A 170 -17.84 -26.80 18.81
N VAL A 171 -17.57 -25.49 18.67
CA VAL A 171 -18.58 -24.45 18.38
C VAL A 171 -18.59 -24.06 16.92
N GLY A 172 -17.45 -24.15 16.26
CA GLY A 172 -17.30 -23.80 14.83
C GLY A 172 -15.88 -23.85 14.36
N GLN A 173 -15.69 -23.54 13.11
CA GLN A 173 -14.37 -23.49 12.49
C GLN A 173 -14.15 -22.17 11.76
N ILE A 174 -13.00 -21.57 11.95
CA ILE A 174 -12.58 -20.34 11.26
C ILE A 174 -11.89 -20.73 9.96
N GLU A 175 -12.42 -20.25 8.86
CA GLU A 175 -11.84 -20.44 7.54
C GLU A 175 -11.00 -19.23 7.13
N LEU A 176 -10.00 -19.46 6.31
CA LEU A 176 -9.14 -18.42 5.73
C LEU A 176 -9.42 -18.27 4.24
N ALA A 177 -9.33 -17.05 3.76
CA ALA A 177 -9.39 -16.73 2.34
C ALA A 177 -8.00 -16.40 1.79
N GLU A 178 -7.70 -16.84 0.59
CA GLU A 178 -6.46 -16.50 -0.14
C GLU A 178 -6.81 -16.05 -1.55
N PHE A 179 -5.96 -15.22 -2.13
CA PHE A 179 -6.14 -14.66 -3.47
C PHE A 179 -4.93 -14.96 -4.36
N GLN A 180 -5.20 -15.27 -5.60
CA GLN A 180 -4.15 -15.47 -6.58
C GLN A 180 -3.34 -14.18 -6.80
N ASN A 181 -4.02 -13.03 -6.82
CA ASN A 181 -3.38 -11.72 -6.89
C ASN A 181 -3.81 -10.83 -5.71
N ARG A 182 -3.05 -10.87 -4.62
CA ARG A 182 -3.29 -10.06 -3.41
C ARG A 182 -3.22 -8.56 -3.68
N ASN A 183 -2.40 -8.13 -4.66
CA ASN A 183 -2.26 -6.71 -5.00
C ASN A 183 -3.49 -6.14 -5.70
N GLY A 184 -4.36 -7.01 -6.23
CA GLY A 184 -5.64 -6.64 -6.81
C GLY A 184 -6.72 -6.33 -5.80
N LEU A 185 -6.53 -6.61 -4.52
CA LEU A 185 -7.49 -6.30 -3.46
C LEU A 185 -7.66 -4.80 -3.29
N GLN A 186 -8.90 -4.34 -3.14
CA GLN A 186 -9.22 -2.93 -2.90
C GLN A 186 -9.33 -2.67 -1.40
N PRO A 187 -8.50 -1.77 -0.82
CA PRO A 187 -8.66 -1.36 0.56
C PRO A 187 -9.88 -0.43 0.70
N ILE A 188 -10.71 -0.68 1.71
CA ILE A 188 -11.90 0.13 2.03
C ILE A 188 -11.77 0.91 3.35
N GLY A 189 -10.65 0.78 4.05
CA GLY A 189 -10.39 1.36 5.37
C GLY A 189 -10.42 0.32 6.48
N GLU A 190 -10.07 0.70 7.72
CA GLU A 190 -10.07 -0.15 8.92
C GLU A 190 -9.33 -1.49 8.77
N SER A 191 -8.31 -1.53 7.92
CA SER A 191 -7.56 -2.75 7.53
C SER A 191 -8.40 -3.82 6.82
N PHE A 192 -9.56 -3.46 6.25
CA PHE A 192 -10.36 -4.34 5.41
C PHE A 192 -10.04 -4.17 3.93
N TYR A 193 -10.14 -5.28 3.24
CA TYR A 193 -9.99 -5.41 1.79
C TYR A 193 -11.24 -6.03 1.20
N VAL A 194 -11.53 -5.71 -0.05
CA VAL A 194 -12.62 -6.34 -0.82
C VAL A 194 -12.02 -6.91 -2.10
N GLU A 195 -12.57 -8.03 -2.53
CA GLU A 195 -12.20 -8.64 -3.80
C GLU A 195 -12.58 -7.75 -5.00
N THR A 196 -11.80 -7.85 -6.04
CA THR A 196 -12.03 -7.17 -7.31
C THR A 196 -11.82 -8.15 -8.47
N THR A 197 -12.19 -7.73 -9.67
CA THR A 197 -11.89 -8.51 -10.88
C THR A 197 -10.39 -8.74 -11.09
N ALA A 198 -9.54 -7.89 -10.50
CA ALA A 198 -8.08 -8.01 -10.60
C ALA A 198 -7.49 -8.96 -9.57
N SER A 199 -8.12 -9.14 -8.40
CA SER A 199 -7.69 -10.12 -7.38
C SER A 199 -8.07 -11.55 -7.75
N GLY A 200 -9.12 -11.73 -8.53
CA GLY A 200 -9.82 -12.99 -8.69
C GLY A 200 -10.73 -13.30 -7.52
N GLU A 201 -11.45 -14.41 -7.60
CA GLU A 201 -12.32 -14.93 -6.54
C GLU A 201 -11.50 -15.41 -5.35
N ALA A 202 -12.05 -15.29 -4.15
CA ALA A 202 -11.44 -15.80 -2.93
C ALA A 202 -11.41 -17.34 -2.96
N ILE A 203 -10.24 -17.91 -2.71
CA ILE A 203 -10.07 -19.34 -2.45
C ILE A 203 -10.19 -19.50 -0.95
N ILE A 204 -11.21 -20.25 -0.50
CA ILE A 204 -11.50 -20.46 0.91
C ILE A 204 -11.09 -21.88 1.28
N ALA A 205 -10.36 -22.02 2.37
CA ALA A 205 -9.99 -23.31 2.93
C ALA A 205 -9.69 -23.18 4.43
N ASN A 206 -9.59 -24.34 5.09
CA ASN A 206 -9.21 -24.40 6.49
C ASN A 206 -7.72 -24.04 6.67
N PRO A 207 -7.35 -23.44 7.80
CA PRO A 207 -5.95 -23.27 8.16
C PRO A 207 -5.18 -24.60 8.08
N LEU A 208 -3.90 -24.54 7.73
CA LEU A 208 -3.01 -25.71 7.47
C LEU A 208 -3.38 -26.54 6.22
N GLU A 209 -4.43 -26.24 5.51
CA GLU A 209 -4.77 -26.93 4.28
C GLU A 209 -4.04 -26.28 3.08
N GLY A 210 -3.31 -27.06 2.31
CA GLY A 210 -2.60 -26.61 1.13
C GLY A 210 -1.53 -25.55 1.42
N SER A 211 -1.73 -24.31 0.92
CA SER A 211 -0.82 -23.16 1.10
C SER A 211 -1.22 -22.21 2.21
N PHE A 212 -2.30 -22.52 2.92
CA PHE A 212 -2.80 -21.64 3.99
C PHE A 212 -1.93 -21.73 5.24
N GLY A 213 -1.82 -20.58 5.92
CA GLY A 213 -1.12 -20.48 7.19
C GLY A 213 -1.88 -21.17 8.32
N LYS A 214 -1.23 -21.30 9.46
CA LYS A 214 -1.85 -21.78 10.70
C LYS A 214 -2.40 -20.59 11.51
N LEU A 215 -3.38 -20.85 12.36
CA LEU A 215 -3.82 -19.91 13.36
C LEU A 215 -2.97 -20.01 14.63
N VAL A 216 -2.72 -18.87 15.23
CA VAL A 216 -2.05 -18.77 16.52
C VAL A 216 -2.95 -17.96 17.44
N GLN A 217 -3.44 -18.60 18.50
CA GLN A 217 -4.26 -17.99 19.53
C GLN A 217 -3.40 -17.14 20.49
N GLY A 218 -3.99 -16.08 21.07
CA GLY A 218 -3.30 -15.18 22.01
C GLY A 218 -2.17 -14.40 21.36
N ALA A 219 -2.28 -14.11 20.09
CA ALA A 219 -1.28 -13.36 19.35
C ALA A 219 -1.92 -12.47 18.28
N LEU A 220 -1.24 -11.42 17.91
CA LEU A 220 -1.63 -10.49 16.83
C LEU A 220 -0.49 -10.29 15.84
N GLU A 221 -0.84 -10.11 14.59
CA GLU A 221 0.13 -9.72 13.57
C GLU A 221 0.38 -8.20 13.65
N SER A 222 1.60 -7.80 13.97
CA SER A 222 2.03 -6.41 13.94
C SER A 222 2.18 -5.91 12.50
N SER A 223 2.16 -4.60 12.32
CA SER A 223 2.46 -3.97 11.03
C SER A 223 3.82 -4.43 10.48
N ASN A 224 3.92 -4.65 9.17
CA ASN A 224 5.18 -4.97 8.50
C ASN A 224 6.01 -3.71 8.14
N VAL A 225 5.69 -2.57 8.75
CA VAL A 225 6.38 -1.29 8.57
C VAL A 225 7.60 -1.23 9.49
N SER A 226 8.76 -0.89 8.93
CA SER A 226 9.97 -0.59 9.69
C SER A 226 10.12 0.92 9.84
N VAL A 227 9.99 1.44 11.06
CA VAL A 227 10.11 2.89 11.37
C VAL A 227 11.42 3.47 10.84
N VAL A 228 12.53 2.78 11.08
CA VAL A 228 13.86 3.26 10.67
C VAL A 228 13.94 3.40 9.14
N LYS A 229 13.43 2.40 8.42
CA LYS A 229 13.42 2.41 6.95
C LYS A 229 12.53 3.54 6.41
N GLU A 230 11.33 3.71 6.95
CA GLU A 230 10.42 4.78 6.52
C GLU A 230 10.98 6.18 6.82
N LEU A 231 11.68 6.37 7.97
CA LEU A 231 12.33 7.64 8.28
C LEU A 231 13.48 7.95 7.31
N VAL A 232 14.28 6.97 6.94
CA VAL A 232 15.34 7.14 5.92
C VAL A 232 14.72 7.46 4.56
N ASP A 233 13.72 6.69 4.14
CA ASP A 233 12.97 6.93 2.89
C ASP A 233 12.32 8.32 2.87
N MET A 234 11.84 8.83 4.01
CA MET A 234 11.29 10.17 4.16
C MET A 234 12.35 11.25 3.95
N ILE A 235 13.51 11.12 4.60
CA ILE A 235 14.63 12.07 4.46
C ILE A 235 15.12 12.12 3.00
N GLU A 236 15.28 10.96 2.36
CA GLU A 236 15.65 10.89 0.94
C GLU A 236 14.62 11.59 0.04
N THR A 237 13.33 11.34 0.30
CA THR A 237 12.23 11.94 -0.45
C THR A 237 12.18 13.45 -0.26
N GLN A 238 12.38 13.95 0.96
CA GLN A 238 12.45 15.38 1.26
C GLN A 238 13.64 16.05 0.53
N ARG A 239 14.82 15.43 0.57
CA ARG A 239 15.98 15.95 -0.16
C ARG A 239 15.75 15.98 -1.68
N ALA A 240 15.18 14.92 -2.23
CA ALA A 240 14.83 14.87 -3.65
C ALA A 240 13.79 15.95 -4.02
N TYR A 241 12.81 16.20 -3.16
CA TYR A 241 11.84 17.28 -3.33
C TYR A 241 12.52 18.67 -3.33
N GLU A 242 13.42 18.93 -2.39
CA GLU A 242 14.18 20.18 -2.32
C GLU A 242 15.03 20.42 -3.57
N VAL A 243 15.73 19.39 -4.05
CA VAL A 243 16.55 19.48 -5.27
C VAL A 243 15.68 19.80 -6.48
N ASN A 244 14.54 19.13 -6.65
CA ASN A 244 13.61 19.41 -7.74
C ASN A 244 13.03 20.83 -7.64
N SER A 245 12.73 21.31 -6.44
CA SER A 245 12.25 22.68 -6.20
C SER A 245 13.30 23.71 -6.56
N LYS A 246 14.56 23.51 -6.17
CA LYS A 246 15.68 24.37 -6.54
C LYS A 246 15.90 24.38 -8.07
N ALA A 247 15.76 23.24 -8.73
CA ALA A 247 15.85 23.15 -10.18
C ALA A 247 14.79 24.02 -10.87
N ILE A 248 13.55 24.02 -10.38
CA ILE A 248 12.48 24.90 -10.91
C ILE A 248 12.85 26.37 -10.71
N SER A 249 13.29 26.75 -9.50
CA SER A 249 13.70 28.14 -9.22
C SER A 249 14.83 28.60 -10.14
N SER A 250 15.85 27.76 -10.36
CA SER A 250 16.95 28.10 -11.27
C SER A 250 16.50 28.26 -12.72
N VAL A 251 15.54 27.45 -13.18
CA VAL A 251 14.97 27.58 -14.53
C VAL A 251 14.14 28.88 -14.64
N ASP A 252 13.36 29.22 -13.60
CA ASP A 252 12.59 30.46 -13.57
C ASP A 252 13.50 31.69 -13.59
N GLU A 253 14.59 31.70 -12.83
CA GLU A 253 15.61 32.76 -12.86
C GLU A 253 16.27 32.91 -14.24
N MET A 254 16.65 31.80 -14.90
CA MET A 254 17.16 31.82 -16.24
C MET A 254 16.16 32.42 -17.25
N LEU A 255 14.88 32.07 -17.14
CA LEU A 255 13.85 32.62 -18.01
C LEU A 255 13.63 34.12 -17.77
N ARG A 256 13.66 34.57 -16.51
CA ARG A 256 13.60 36.01 -16.18
C ARG A 256 14.77 36.77 -16.74
N PHE A 257 16.00 36.23 -16.63
CA PHE A 257 17.19 36.87 -17.18
C PHE A 257 17.10 37.03 -18.70
N ILE A 258 16.64 36.01 -19.41
CA ILE A 258 16.42 36.09 -20.87
C ILE A 258 15.37 37.16 -21.20
N SER A 259 14.25 37.18 -20.47
CA SER A 259 13.17 38.18 -20.70
C SER A 259 13.66 39.61 -20.50
N VAL A 260 14.43 39.86 -19.45
CA VAL A 260 15.01 41.21 -19.18
C VAL A 260 16.03 41.60 -20.25
N SER A 261 16.85 40.67 -20.72
CA SER A 261 17.85 40.94 -21.76
C SER A 261 17.21 41.38 -23.09
N TYR A 262 16.06 40.80 -23.47
CA TYR A 262 15.36 41.20 -24.69
C TYR A 262 14.69 42.55 -24.60
N THR A 263 14.19 42.96 -23.42
CA THR A 263 13.58 44.30 -23.26
C THR A 263 14.59 45.43 -23.35
N HIS A 264 15.83 45.20 -23.01
CA HIS A 264 16.90 46.22 -23.13
C HIS A 264 17.38 46.45 -24.59
N LEU A 265 17.22 45.45 -25.46
CA LEU A 265 17.61 45.55 -26.89
C LEU A 265 16.56 46.28 -27.76
N THR A 266 15.37 46.54 -27.25
CA THR A 266 14.24 47.19 -27.96
C THR A 266 13.98 48.63 -27.54
N LEU A 267 14.92 49.32 -26.87
CA LEU A 267 14.77 50.74 -26.64
C LEU A 267 14.81 51.50 -27.98
N PRO A 268 13.74 52.24 -28.35
CA PRO A 268 13.75 53.00 -29.61
C PRO A 268 14.77 54.11 -29.50
N THR A 269 15.70 54.14 -30.42
CA THR A 269 16.55 55.30 -30.65
C THR A 269 15.67 56.51 -30.95
N LYS A 270 15.51 57.40 -29.99
CA LYS A 270 14.80 58.66 -30.15
C LYS A 270 15.59 59.47 -31.17
N ARG A 271 15.06 59.62 -32.39
CA ARG A 271 15.57 60.49 -33.43
C ARG A 271 15.50 61.91 -32.92
N ILE A 272 16.64 62.53 -32.68
CA ILE A 272 16.75 63.96 -32.42
C ILE A 272 16.78 64.63 -33.82
N VAL A 273 15.77 65.44 -34.06
CA VAL A 273 15.73 66.42 -35.16
C VAL A 273 16.13 67.76 -34.58
#